data_affb60fe858be2a2ea92c3462b3bc72c
#
_entry.id   affb60fe858be2a2ea92c3462b3bc72c
#
_cell.length_a   1.000
_cell.length_b   1.000
_cell.length_c   1.000
_cell.angle_alpha   90.00
_cell.angle_beta   90.00
_cell.angle_gamma   90.00
#
_symmetry.space_group_name_H-M   'P 1'
#
loop_
_entity.id
_entity.type
_entity.pdbx_description
1 polymer ?
#
loop_
_entity_poly.entity_id
_entity_poly.type
_entity_poly.pdbx_seq_one_letter_code
_entity_poly.pdbx_strand_id
1 'polypeptide(L)'
;MPPHSLLRFLPCLAAGLLLAACTTERSSVPQRTATEQLLISTAADRAAADLSLSIPKGTRVFIDRQYFQGYDDGYALNAIRTQFLRQGLALVDDRAQAQAIVNVSSGALSTDEKSLLIGIPALQLPALPVGTSVSVPEIALFKTAQDKGVAKFIATGYDAKTGKLIATTDPQYGFSHQTNHTILLFFSWESGDLVPPNADQKSLSVGNIARGIPNELGLTGNIDKSTSR
;
A
#
# COMPACT_ATOMS: atom_id res chain seq x y z
N MET A 1 32.85 -36.42 38.50
CA MET A 1 31.56 -36.08 37.90
C MET A 1 31.75 -36.18 36.39
N PRO A 2 31.07 -37.07 35.69
CA PRO A 2 31.34 -37.33 34.27
C PRO A 2 30.64 -36.28 33.37
N PRO A 3 31.28 -35.82 32.30
CA PRO A 3 30.78 -34.76 31.40
C PRO A 3 29.73 -35.22 30.38
N HIS A 4 29.06 -36.34 30.60
CA HIS A 4 28.15 -36.95 29.60
C HIS A 4 26.71 -36.41 29.61
N SER A 5 26.35 -35.56 30.58
CA SER A 5 24.98 -34.99 30.65
C SER A 5 24.75 -33.85 29.69
N LEU A 6 25.75 -33.07 29.34
CA LEU A 6 25.63 -31.95 28.39
C LEU A 6 25.41 -32.41 26.92
N LEU A 7 25.91 -33.59 26.56
CA LEU A 7 25.78 -34.12 25.18
C LEU A 7 24.36 -34.63 24.87
N ARG A 8 23.54 -34.91 25.92
CA ARG A 8 22.14 -35.38 25.73
C ARG A 8 21.13 -34.27 25.46
N PHE A 9 21.46 -33.00 25.73
CA PHE A 9 20.60 -31.86 25.46
C PHE A 9 20.82 -31.26 24.07
N LEU A 10 21.94 -31.60 23.43
CA LEU A 10 22.25 -31.07 22.09
C LEU A 10 21.25 -31.48 20.99
N PRO A 11 20.73 -32.74 20.95
CA PRO A 11 19.73 -33.11 19.94
C PRO A 11 18.36 -32.47 20.16
N CYS A 12 17.98 -32.18 21.42
CA CYS A 12 16.71 -31.48 21.70
C CYS A 12 16.77 -30.00 21.31
N LEU A 13 17.92 -29.35 21.45
CA LEU A 13 18.14 -27.99 21.03
C LEU A 13 18.16 -27.90 19.49
N ALA A 14 18.78 -28.86 18.82
CA ALA A 14 18.79 -28.95 17.35
C ALA A 14 17.39 -29.23 16.76
N ALA A 15 16.58 -30.08 17.42
CA ALA A 15 15.19 -30.32 17.01
C ALA A 15 14.28 -29.12 17.22
N GLY A 16 14.53 -28.28 18.24
CA GLY A 16 13.80 -27.03 18.47
C GLY A 16 14.06 -25.95 17.41
N LEU A 17 15.26 -25.93 16.82
CA LEU A 17 15.61 -24.97 15.75
C LEU A 17 15.01 -25.35 14.39
N LEU A 18 14.57 -26.59 14.19
CA LEU A 18 13.94 -27.04 12.94
C LEU A 18 12.43 -26.74 12.84
N LEU A 19 11.83 -26.23 13.91
CA LEU A 19 10.45 -25.73 13.92
C LEU A 19 10.38 -24.25 13.53
N ALA A 20 11.25 -23.79 12.61
CA ALA A 20 11.08 -22.51 11.96
C ALA A 20 9.80 -22.57 11.14
N ALA A 21 8.73 -22.02 11.69
CA ALA A 21 7.42 -21.95 11.06
C ALA A 21 7.54 -21.17 9.76
N CYS A 22 7.43 -21.88 8.62
CA CYS A 22 7.24 -21.25 7.32
C CYS A 22 5.85 -20.64 7.31
N THR A 23 5.74 -19.34 7.53
CA THR A 23 4.50 -18.60 7.27
C THR A 23 4.38 -18.45 5.76
N THR A 24 3.44 -19.18 5.17
CA THR A 24 3.09 -19.01 3.76
C THR A 24 2.00 -17.97 3.67
N GLU A 25 2.33 -16.77 3.25
CA GLU A 25 1.33 -15.76 2.88
C GLU A 25 0.78 -16.09 1.49
N ARG A 26 -0.53 -16.27 1.38
CA ARG A 26 -1.23 -16.39 0.10
C ARG A 26 -1.73 -15.01 -0.28
N SER A 27 -1.06 -14.37 -1.20
CA SER A 27 -1.60 -13.22 -1.92
C SER A 27 -2.27 -13.71 -3.21
N SER A 28 -3.46 -13.18 -3.54
CA SER A 28 -3.92 -13.19 -4.92
C SER A 28 -2.88 -12.39 -5.71
N VAL A 29 -2.41 -12.90 -6.85
CA VAL A 29 -1.40 -12.23 -7.68
C VAL A 29 -2.11 -11.49 -8.82
N PRO A 30 -2.75 -10.32 -8.57
CA PRO A 30 -3.05 -9.38 -9.63
C PRO A 30 -1.70 -8.84 -10.15
N GLN A 31 -1.74 -8.17 -11.30
CA GLN A 31 -0.53 -7.52 -11.86
C GLN A 31 0.13 -6.53 -10.87
N ARG A 32 -0.54 -6.22 -9.76
CA ARG A 32 -0.09 -5.35 -8.66
C ARG A 32 -0.52 -5.85 -7.30
N THR A 33 0.32 -5.60 -6.32
CA THR A 33 0.02 -5.87 -4.92
C THR A 33 -1.10 -4.96 -4.38
N ALA A 34 -1.75 -5.38 -3.30
CA ALA A 34 -2.73 -4.53 -2.62
C ALA A 34 -2.10 -3.24 -2.09
N THR A 35 -0.85 -3.29 -1.64
CA THR A 35 -0.09 -2.13 -1.17
C THR A 35 0.11 -1.11 -2.29
N GLU A 36 0.53 -1.55 -3.49
CA GLU A 36 0.66 -0.65 -4.65
C GLU A 36 -0.67 -0.02 -5.04
N GLN A 37 -1.77 -0.78 -5.01
CA GLN A 37 -3.11 -0.23 -5.28
C GLN A 37 -3.53 0.82 -4.23
N LEU A 38 -3.24 0.56 -2.94
CA LEU A 38 -3.51 1.52 -1.86
C LEU A 38 -2.64 2.78 -1.99
N LEU A 39 -1.37 2.65 -2.38
CA LEU A 39 -0.49 3.78 -2.63
C LEU A 39 -1.04 4.67 -3.74
N ILE A 40 -1.40 4.09 -4.89
CA ILE A 40 -1.92 4.84 -6.04
C ILE A 40 -3.25 5.50 -5.68
N SER A 41 -4.20 4.76 -5.08
CA SER A 41 -5.52 5.28 -4.74
C SER A 41 -5.46 6.40 -3.69
N THR A 42 -4.62 6.25 -2.66
CA THR A 42 -4.42 7.29 -1.64
C THR A 42 -3.79 8.56 -2.22
N ALA A 43 -2.81 8.41 -3.12
CA ALA A 43 -2.23 9.54 -3.84
C ALA A 43 -3.27 10.23 -4.74
N ALA A 44 -4.09 9.42 -5.44
CA ALA A 44 -5.16 9.95 -6.28
C ALA A 44 -6.22 10.71 -5.48
N ASP A 45 -6.64 10.20 -4.32
CA ASP A 45 -7.59 10.87 -3.44
C ASP A 45 -7.09 12.24 -2.99
N ARG A 46 -5.81 12.34 -2.62
CA ARG A 46 -5.17 13.60 -2.21
C ARG A 46 -5.10 14.61 -3.35
N ALA A 47 -4.62 14.18 -4.52
CA ALA A 47 -4.57 15.05 -5.70
C ALA A 47 -5.97 15.50 -6.14
N ALA A 48 -6.97 14.61 -6.07
CA ALA A 48 -8.36 14.94 -6.42
C ALA A 48 -9.00 15.90 -5.43
N ALA A 49 -8.71 15.78 -4.12
CA ALA A 49 -9.27 16.65 -3.08
C ALA A 49 -8.86 18.12 -3.28
N ASP A 50 -7.67 18.36 -3.82
CA ASP A 50 -7.14 19.70 -4.05
C ASP A 50 -7.58 20.28 -5.41
N LEU A 51 -8.21 19.48 -6.30
CA LEU A 51 -8.79 20.00 -7.53
C LEU A 51 -9.98 20.92 -7.24
N SER A 52 -9.87 22.18 -7.63
CA SER A 52 -10.93 23.16 -7.49
C SER A 52 -11.15 23.91 -8.81
N LEU A 53 -12.36 23.82 -9.36
CA LEU A 53 -12.75 24.52 -10.56
C LEU A 53 -13.77 25.61 -10.21
N SER A 54 -13.47 26.86 -10.59
CA SER A 54 -14.38 28.00 -10.43
C SER A 54 -15.49 27.99 -11.48
N ILE A 55 -16.33 26.96 -11.45
CA ILE A 55 -17.52 26.79 -12.29
C ILE A 55 -18.76 27.01 -11.41
N PRO A 56 -19.80 27.75 -11.86
CA PRO A 56 -21.01 27.97 -11.08
C PRO A 56 -21.68 26.65 -10.65
N LYS A 57 -22.15 26.59 -9.39
CA LYS A 57 -22.87 25.43 -8.87
C LYS A 57 -24.12 25.12 -9.73
N GLY A 58 -24.43 23.87 -9.89
CA GLY A 58 -25.54 23.40 -10.71
C GLY A 58 -25.25 23.34 -12.20
N THR A 59 -24.08 23.82 -12.67
CA THR A 59 -23.69 23.69 -14.06
C THR A 59 -23.60 22.22 -14.46
N ARG A 60 -24.24 21.84 -15.55
CA ARG A 60 -24.12 20.48 -16.11
C ARG A 60 -22.79 20.31 -16.81
N VAL A 61 -21.99 19.39 -16.28
CA VAL A 61 -20.60 19.17 -16.68
C VAL A 61 -20.46 17.74 -17.23
N PHE A 62 -19.90 17.64 -18.44
CA PHE A 62 -19.38 16.38 -18.98
C PHE A 62 -17.89 16.30 -18.69
N ILE A 63 -17.42 15.18 -18.11
CA ILE A 63 -16.00 14.95 -17.87
C ILE A 63 -15.40 14.22 -19.08
N ASP A 64 -14.51 14.89 -19.77
CA ASP A 64 -13.73 14.33 -20.86
C ASP A 64 -12.42 13.74 -20.30
N ARG A 65 -12.27 12.41 -20.47
CA ARG A 65 -11.13 11.64 -19.96
C ARG A 65 -10.10 11.26 -21.02
N GLN A 66 -10.14 11.86 -22.19
CA GLN A 66 -9.28 11.50 -23.33
C GLN A 66 -7.78 11.50 -22.96
N TYR A 67 -7.36 12.41 -22.09
CA TYR A 67 -5.96 12.55 -21.66
C TYR A 67 -5.73 12.02 -20.24
N PHE A 68 -6.67 11.22 -19.73
CA PHE A 68 -6.56 10.62 -18.40
C PHE A 68 -6.11 9.17 -18.55
N GLN A 69 -4.85 8.91 -18.23
CA GLN A 69 -4.22 7.59 -18.33
C GLN A 69 -3.37 7.32 -17.10
N GLY A 70 -3.25 6.08 -16.73
CA GLY A 70 -2.43 5.64 -15.60
C GLY A 70 -2.91 4.32 -15.05
N TYR A 71 -2.30 3.95 -13.99
CA TYR A 71 -2.69 2.75 -13.28
C TYR A 71 -3.87 3.06 -12.34
N ASP A 72 -4.85 2.15 -12.30
CA ASP A 72 -6.09 2.33 -11.51
C ASP A 72 -6.84 3.64 -11.85
N ASP A 73 -6.77 4.05 -13.14
CA ASP A 73 -7.35 5.27 -13.66
C ASP A 73 -8.87 5.38 -13.39
N GLY A 74 -9.58 4.24 -13.38
CA GLY A 74 -11.00 4.20 -13.05
C GLY A 74 -11.29 4.71 -11.63
N TYR A 75 -10.50 4.30 -10.62
CA TYR A 75 -10.64 4.79 -9.26
C TYR A 75 -10.31 6.28 -9.16
N ALA A 76 -9.17 6.69 -9.72
CA ALA A 76 -8.71 8.08 -9.69
C ALA A 76 -9.71 9.03 -10.38
N LEU A 77 -10.27 8.62 -11.52
CA LEU A 77 -11.31 9.38 -12.19
C LEU A 77 -12.57 9.52 -11.33
N ASN A 78 -12.97 8.45 -10.62
CA ASN A 78 -14.11 8.50 -9.72
C ASN A 78 -13.85 9.43 -8.51
N ALA A 79 -12.63 9.49 -7.98
CA ALA A 79 -12.24 10.44 -6.95
C ALA A 79 -12.42 11.90 -7.43
N ILE A 80 -11.96 12.21 -8.66
CA ILE A 80 -12.16 13.51 -9.29
C ILE A 80 -13.67 13.83 -9.50
N ARG A 81 -14.45 12.87 -10.00
CA ARG A 81 -15.91 13.02 -10.16
C ARG A 81 -16.58 13.36 -8.84
N THR A 82 -16.20 12.63 -7.78
CA THR A 82 -16.72 12.87 -6.43
C THR A 82 -16.38 14.26 -5.92
N GLN A 83 -15.16 14.73 -6.17
CA GLN A 83 -14.74 16.07 -5.76
C GLN A 83 -15.54 17.16 -6.50
N PHE A 84 -15.79 17.02 -7.79
CA PHE A 84 -16.60 17.97 -8.54
C PHE A 84 -18.07 17.99 -8.10
N LEU A 85 -18.63 16.83 -7.76
CA LEU A 85 -19.96 16.75 -7.13
C LEU A 85 -20.00 17.48 -5.77
N ARG A 86 -18.96 17.32 -4.93
CA ARG A 86 -18.83 18.04 -3.66
C ARG A 86 -18.75 19.57 -3.85
N GLN A 87 -18.20 20.04 -4.96
CA GLN A 87 -18.18 21.45 -5.33
C GLN A 87 -19.54 21.96 -5.84
N GLY A 88 -20.51 21.06 -6.02
CA GLY A 88 -21.87 21.39 -6.45
C GLY A 88 -22.06 21.39 -7.96
N LEU A 89 -21.17 20.77 -8.74
CA LEU A 89 -21.37 20.58 -10.18
C LEU A 89 -22.35 19.43 -10.42
N ALA A 90 -23.15 19.51 -11.49
CA ALA A 90 -24.06 18.46 -11.92
C ALA A 90 -23.41 17.65 -13.04
N LEU A 91 -22.94 16.43 -12.74
CA LEU A 91 -22.30 15.59 -13.74
C LEU A 91 -23.33 14.94 -14.67
N VAL A 92 -23.07 14.98 -15.98
CA VAL A 92 -23.85 14.31 -17.01
C VAL A 92 -22.99 13.31 -17.76
N ASP A 93 -23.61 12.21 -18.20
CA ASP A 93 -22.92 11.15 -18.93
C ASP A 93 -22.93 11.36 -20.46
N ASP A 94 -23.82 12.23 -20.94
CA ASP A 94 -23.91 12.61 -22.35
C ASP A 94 -23.36 14.01 -22.57
N ARG A 95 -22.35 14.12 -23.45
CA ARG A 95 -21.72 15.37 -23.83
C ARG A 95 -22.73 16.39 -24.39
N ALA A 96 -23.80 15.91 -25.08
CA ALA A 96 -24.82 16.77 -25.63
C ALA A 96 -25.67 17.50 -24.58
N GLN A 97 -25.77 16.96 -23.39
CA GLN A 97 -26.51 17.55 -22.25
C GLN A 97 -25.66 18.53 -21.43
N ALA A 98 -24.36 18.62 -21.73
CA ALA A 98 -23.44 19.45 -20.98
C ALA A 98 -23.56 20.93 -21.32
N GLN A 99 -23.41 21.78 -20.32
CA GLN A 99 -23.20 23.22 -20.45
C GLN A 99 -21.70 23.56 -20.47
N ALA A 100 -20.92 22.79 -19.74
CA ALA A 100 -19.46 22.87 -19.75
C ALA A 100 -18.86 21.47 -19.93
N ILE A 101 -17.72 21.41 -20.58
CA ILE A 101 -16.90 20.22 -20.70
C ILE A 101 -15.67 20.45 -19.85
N VAL A 102 -15.38 19.48 -18.97
CA VAL A 102 -14.17 19.49 -18.16
C VAL A 102 -13.25 18.39 -18.63
N ASN A 103 -12.16 18.79 -19.27
CA ASN A 103 -11.08 17.90 -19.64
C ASN A 103 -10.20 17.65 -18.41
N VAL A 104 -10.04 16.39 -18.03
CA VAL A 104 -9.14 15.97 -16.94
C VAL A 104 -7.94 15.23 -17.53
N SER A 105 -6.76 15.56 -17.05
CA SER A 105 -5.51 14.96 -17.50
C SER A 105 -4.69 14.48 -16.30
N SER A 106 -4.07 13.32 -16.47
CA SER A 106 -3.10 12.77 -15.51
C SER A 106 -1.67 13.01 -16.03
N GLY A 107 -0.84 13.61 -15.21
CA GLY A 107 0.59 13.76 -15.48
C GLY A 107 1.44 12.68 -14.83
N ALA A 108 0.93 12.06 -13.79
CA ALA A 108 1.48 10.87 -13.12
C ALA A 108 0.35 10.14 -12.40
N LEU A 109 0.39 8.82 -12.40
CA LEU A 109 -0.47 7.95 -11.61
C LEU A 109 0.22 6.58 -11.52
N SER A 110 1.17 6.44 -10.59
CA SER A 110 2.07 5.30 -10.49
C SER A 110 2.72 5.20 -9.11
N THR A 111 3.56 4.19 -8.92
CA THR A 111 4.39 4.00 -7.74
C THR A 111 5.86 4.09 -8.09
N ASP A 112 6.65 4.62 -7.16
CA ASP A 112 8.11 4.58 -7.15
C ASP A 112 8.58 3.74 -5.96
N GLU A 113 9.57 2.89 -6.17
CA GLU A 113 10.24 2.11 -5.11
C GLU A 113 11.68 2.59 -4.93
N LYS A 114 12.09 2.73 -3.67
CA LYS A 114 13.48 2.99 -3.29
C LYS A 114 13.89 2.03 -2.20
N SER A 115 15.01 1.34 -2.37
CA SER A 115 15.54 0.44 -1.35
C SER A 115 16.99 0.75 -1.03
N LEU A 116 17.35 0.57 0.25
CA LEU A 116 18.70 0.60 0.76
C LEU A 116 18.97 -0.70 1.49
N LEU A 117 20.02 -1.40 1.08
CA LEU A 117 20.49 -2.62 1.72
C LEU A 117 21.92 -2.43 2.22
N ILE A 118 22.13 -2.68 3.49
CA ILE A 118 23.45 -2.84 4.10
C ILE A 118 23.58 -4.30 4.51
N GLY A 119 24.40 -5.07 3.79
CA GLY A 119 24.53 -6.51 3.96
C GLY A 119 25.02 -7.19 2.68
N ILE A 120 24.65 -8.45 2.53
CA ILE A 120 24.97 -9.24 1.33
C ILE A 120 23.71 -9.31 0.48
N PRO A 121 23.68 -8.77 -0.76
CA PRO A 121 22.54 -8.90 -1.65
C PRO A 121 22.34 -10.35 -2.08
N ALA A 122 21.11 -10.71 -2.48
CA ALA A 122 20.86 -11.99 -3.10
C ALA A 122 21.67 -12.13 -4.39
N LEU A 123 22.44 -13.20 -4.51
CA LEU A 123 23.29 -13.46 -5.66
C LEU A 123 22.94 -14.83 -6.27
N GLN A 124 22.78 -14.85 -7.58
CA GLN A 124 22.71 -16.08 -8.34
C GLN A 124 24.07 -16.31 -9.01
N LEU A 125 24.82 -17.29 -8.53
CA LEU A 125 26.07 -17.68 -9.15
C LEU A 125 25.77 -18.55 -10.37
N PRO A 126 26.40 -18.27 -11.53
CA PRO A 126 26.23 -19.11 -12.71
C PRO A 126 26.65 -20.55 -12.40
N ALA A 127 25.98 -21.50 -13.03
CA ALA A 127 26.27 -22.90 -12.85
C ALA A 127 27.76 -23.19 -13.16
N LEU A 128 28.46 -23.75 -12.18
CA LEU A 128 29.77 -24.34 -12.41
C LEU A 128 29.60 -25.50 -13.42
N PRO A 129 30.68 -25.99 -14.09
CA PRO A 129 30.57 -27.06 -15.10
C PRO A 129 29.84 -28.32 -14.65
N VAL A 130 29.49 -28.43 -13.36
CA VAL A 130 28.76 -29.56 -12.76
C VAL A 130 27.23 -29.37 -12.81
N GLY A 131 26.71 -28.33 -13.43
CA GLY A 131 25.29 -28.19 -13.77
C GLY A 131 24.33 -27.67 -12.68
N THR A 132 24.81 -27.26 -11.49
CA THR A 132 23.95 -26.70 -10.42
C THR A 132 24.20 -25.22 -10.23
N SER A 133 23.13 -24.41 -10.36
CA SER A 133 23.19 -23.00 -9.96
C SER A 133 23.12 -22.89 -8.43
N VAL A 134 23.99 -22.09 -7.85
CA VAL A 134 23.99 -21.79 -6.40
C VAL A 134 23.35 -20.42 -6.20
N SER A 135 22.26 -20.39 -5.43
CA SER A 135 21.62 -19.15 -4.99
C SER A 135 22.09 -18.81 -3.57
N VAL A 136 22.68 -17.64 -3.42
CA VAL A 136 23.03 -17.07 -2.10
C VAL A 136 21.85 -16.17 -1.69
N PRO A 137 21.17 -16.46 -0.56
CA PRO A 137 20.08 -15.63 -0.08
C PRO A 137 20.60 -14.24 0.35
N GLU A 138 19.73 -13.25 0.33
CA GLU A 138 20.01 -11.92 0.88
C GLU A 138 20.24 -12.03 2.39
N ILE A 139 21.31 -11.40 2.88
CA ILE A 139 21.62 -11.26 4.31
C ILE A 139 21.64 -9.77 4.64
N ALA A 140 20.52 -9.27 5.15
CA ALA A 140 20.37 -7.88 5.50
C ALA A 140 20.79 -7.63 6.96
N LEU A 141 21.82 -6.84 7.18
CA LEU A 141 22.12 -6.26 8.49
C LEU A 141 21.18 -5.09 8.76
N PHE A 142 20.92 -4.29 7.73
CA PHE A 142 19.93 -3.23 7.71
C PHE A 142 19.35 -3.13 6.30
N LYS A 143 18.02 -3.10 6.21
CA LYS A 143 17.31 -2.88 4.94
C LYS A 143 16.17 -1.90 5.16
N THR A 144 16.04 -0.95 4.26
CA THR A 144 14.87 -0.09 4.17
C THR A 144 14.36 -0.15 2.74
N ALA A 145 13.07 -0.46 2.58
CA ALA A 145 12.37 -0.38 1.31
C ALA A 145 11.23 0.62 1.46
N GLN A 146 11.22 1.67 0.66
CA GLN A 146 10.20 2.71 0.63
C GLN A 146 9.48 2.68 -0.70
N ASP A 147 8.16 2.47 -0.62
CA ASP A 147 7.24 2.56 -1.73
C ASP A 147 6.48 3.89 -1.64
N LYS A 148 6.36 4.59 -2.75
CA LYS A 148 5.71 5.89 -2.84
C LYS A 148 4.70 5.91 -3.97
N GLY A 149 3.44 6.23 -3.66
CA GLY A 149 2.42 6.54 -4.67
C GLY A 149 2.51 8.01 -5.09
N VAL A 150 2.37 8.25 -6.38
CA VAL A 150 2.39 9.60 -6.97
C VAL A 150 1.21 9.76 -7.90
N ALA A 151 0.42 10.82 -7.68
CA ALA A 151 -0.61 11.27 -8.59
C ALA A 151 -0.40 12.75 -8.92
N LYS A 152 -0.64 13.12 -10.18
CA LYS A 152 -0.63 14.51 -10.66
C LYS A 152 -1.81 14.70 -11.60
N PHE A 153 -2.72 15.62 -11.28
CA PHE A 153 -3.91 15.91 -12.05
C PHE A 153 -4.02 17.39 -12.39
N ILE A 154 -4.64 17.67 -13.52
CA ILE A 154 -5.06 19.00 -13.95
C ILE A 154 -6.44 18.89 -14.55
N ALA A 155 -7.28 19.92 -14.36
CA ALA A 155 -8.60 20.01 -14.96
C ALA A 155 -8.79 21.37 -15.64
N THR A 156 -9.37 21.33 -16.85
CA THR A 156 -9.68 22.53 -17.65
C THR A 156 -11.12 22.45 -18.12
N GLY A 157 -11.92 23.42 -17.70
CA GLY A 157 -13.32 23.57 -18.07
C GLY A 157 -13.53 24.62 -19.16
N TYR A 158 -14.31 24.27 -20.17
CA TYR A 158 -14.68 25.17 -21.24
C TYR A 158 -16.17 25.04 -21.60
N ASP A 159 -16.74 26.10 -22.16
CA ASP A 159 -18.13 26.14 -22.59
C ASP A 159 -18.40 25.15 -23.72
N ALA A 160 -19.42 24.30 -23.54
CA ALA A 160 -19.69 23.20 -24.46
C ALA A 160 -20.07 23.65 -25.89
N LYS A 161 -20.59 24.89 -26.05
CA LYS A 161 -21.05 25.40 -27.35
C LYS A 161 -19.99 26.25 -28.05
N THR A 162 -19.31 27.10 -27.29
CA THR A 162 -18.38 28.10 -27.85
C THR A 162 -16.91 27.67 -27.76
N GLY A 163 -16.59 26.65 -26.96
CA GLY A 163 -15.23 26.21 -26.71
C GLY A 163 -14.40 27.20 -25.89
N LYS A 164 -14.99 28.27 -25.35
CA LYS A 164 -14.27 29.27 -24.55
C LYS A 164 -13.91 28.72 -23.19
N LEU A 165 -12.70 29.03 -22.73
CA LEU A 165 -12.24 28.69 -21.40
C LEU A 165 -13.16 29.30 -20.32
N ILE A 166 -13.61 28.48 -19.37
CA ILE A 166 -14.38 28.92 -18.19
C ILE A 166 -13.47 28.95 -16.98
N ALA A 167 -12.75 27.85 -16.72
CA ALA A 167 -11.90 27.70 -15.57
C ALA A 167 -10.78 26.69 -15.83
N THR A 168 -9.68 26.81 -15.14
CA THR A 168 -8.60 25.81 -15.12
C THR A 168 -8.04 25.72 -13.71
N THR A 169 -7.48 24.54 -13.37
CA THR A 169 -6.75 24.37 -12.12
C THR A 169 -5.26 24.47 -12.38
N ASP A 170 -4.50 24.84 -11.36
CA ASP A 170 -3.09 24.50 -11.34
C ASP A 170 -2.92 22.97 -11.20
N PRO A 171 -1.78 22.39 -11.61
CA PRO A 171 -1.51 20.97 -11.40
C PRO A 171 -1.53 20.63 -9.92
N GLN A 172 -2.39 19.67 -9.54
CA GLN A 172 -2.51 19.17 -8.17
C GLN A 172 -1.73 17.88 -8.03
N TYR A 173 -1.04 17.73 -6.89
CA TYR A 173 -0.19 16.58 -6.60
C TYR A 173 -0.70 15.86 -5.37
N GLY A 174 -0.73 14.53 -5.45
CA GLY A 174 -0.97 13.67 -4.31
C GLY A 174 0.19 12.70 -4.13
N PHE A 175 0.59 12.49 -2.89
CA PHE A 175 1.64 11.55 -2.53
C PHE A 175 1.15 10.65 -1.41
N SER A 176 1.60 9.41 -1.44
CA SER A 176 1.44 8.45 -0.35
C SER A 176 2.73 7.69 -0.16
N HIS A 177 2.97 7.08 0.98
CA HIS A 177 4.17 6.31 1.19
C HIS A 177 3.95 5.17 2.18
N GLN A 178 4.73 4.11 1.99
CA GLN A 178 4.92 3.02 2.94
C GLN A 178 6.40 2.67 2.98
N THR A 179 6.93 2.46 4.17
CA THR A 179 8.34 2.14 4.37
C THR A 179 8.44 0.90 5.24
N ASN A 180 9.15 -0.09 4.75
CA ASN A 180 9.46 -1.33 5.43
C ASN A 180 10.91 -1.26 5.92
N HIS A 181 11.11 -1.51 7.20
CA HIS A 181 12.43 -1.53 7.83
C HIS A 181 12.75 -2.95 8.32
N THR A 182 13.97 -3.40 8.09
CA THR A 182 14.45 -4.68 8.61
C THR A 182 15.84 -4.49 9.22
N ILE A 183 16.05 -4.99 10.45
CA ILE A 183 17.33 -4.96 11.14
C ILE A 183 17.70 -6.39 11.55
N LEU A 184 18.97 -6.75 11.37
CA LEU A 184 19.55 -8.01 11.79
C LEU A 184 18.73 -9.25 11.36
N LEU A 185 18.18 -9.24 10.14
CA LEU A 185 17.39 -10.31 9.52
C LEU A 185 16.04 -10.62 10.19
N PHE A 186 15.81 -10.25 11.45
CA PHE A 186 14.68 -10.73 12.25
C PHE A 186 13.71 -9.64 12.70
N PHE A 187 14.15 -8.41 12.83
CA PHE A 187 13.30 -7.33 13.30
C PHE A 187 12.80 -6.50 12.12
N SER A 188 11.51 -6.63 11.81
CA SER A 188 10.88 -5.85 10.77
C SER A 188 9.70 -5.07 11.33
N TRP A 189 9.54 -3.82 10.86
CA TRP A 189 8.38 -2.99 11.14
C TRP A 189 8.07 -2.13 9.92
N GLU A 190 6.82 -1.69 9.86
CA GLU A 190 6.30 -0.87 8.78
C GLU A 190 5.90 0.49 9.31
N SER A 191 6.07 1.52 8.47
CA SER A 191 5.59 2.88 8.70
C SER A 191 5.05 3.45 7.39
N GLY A 192 3.94 4.20 7.47
CA GLY A 192 3.34 4.76 6.27
C GLY A 192 2.07 5.56 6.57
N ASP A 193 1.46 6.07 5.52
CA ASP A 193 0.27 6.92 5.58
C ASP A 193 -0.92 6.38 4.77
N LEU A 194 -0.88 5.08 4.43
CA LEU A 194 -1.89 4.42 3.60
C LEU A 194 -3.22 4.18 4.32
N VAL A 195 -3.15 3.99 5.64
CA VAL A 195 -4.33 3.66 6.45
C VAL A 195 -4.58 4.82 7.42
N PRO A 196 -5.83 5.31 7.55
CA PRO A 196 -6.14 6.31 8.54
C PRO A 196 -5.74 5.88 9.95
N PRO A 197 -5.28 6.78 10.83
CA PRO A 197 -4.82 6.45 12.19
C PRO A 197 -5.85 5.69 13.04
N ASN A 198 -7.14 5.79 12.69
CA ASN A 198 -8.26 5.16 13.40
C ASN A 198 -8.76 3.86 12.74
N ALA A 199 -8.16 3.43 11.64
CA ALA A 199 -8.48 2.11 11.08
C ALA A 199 -7.83 1.07 11.99
N ASP A 200 -8.65 0.19 12.57
CA ASP A 200 -8.18 -0.94 13.39
C ASP A 200 -7.18 -1.77 12.57
N GLN A 201 -5.93 -1.40 12.65
CA GLN A 201 -4.85 -2.27 12.24
C GLN A 201 -4.81 -3.43 13.22
N LYS A 202 -5.60 -4.47 12.95
CA LYS A 202 -5.30 -5.81 13.48
C LYS A 202 -4.01 -6.26 12.83
N SER A 203 -2.91 -5.61 13.22
CA SER A 203 -1.57 -6.13 12.94
C SER A 203 -1.53 -7.55 13.50
N LEU A 204 -0.94 -8.47 12.75
CA LEU A 204 -0.55 -9.79 13.24
C LEU A 204 0.57 -9.61 14.27
N SER A 205 0.24 -9.00 15.42
CA SER A 205 1.17 -8.95 16.53
C SER A 205 1.20 -10.34 17.15
N VAL A 206 2.35 -10.75 17.63
CA VAL A 206 2.56 -12.03 18.35
C VAL A 206 1.51 -12.20 19.46
N GLY A 207 1.06 -11.11 20.09
CA GLY A 207 -0.02 -11.11 21.08
C GLY A 207 -1.41 -11.51 20.54
N ASN A 208 -1.68 -11.32 19.26
CA ASN A 208 -2.94 -11.72 18.64
C ASN A 208 -2.93 -13.18 18.19
N ILE A 209 -1.76 -13.70 17.84
CA ILE A 209 -1.55 -15.13 17.54
C ILE A 209 -1.78 -15.94 18.80
N ALA A 210 -1.29 -15.49 19.96
CA ALA A 210 -1.50 -16.17 21.24
C ALA A 210 -2.97 -16.21 21.69
N ARG A 211 -3.82 -15.24 21.30
CA ARG A 211 -5.26 -15.24 21.59
C ARG A 211 -6.08 -16.13 20.65
N GLY A 212 -5.55 -16.49 19.50
CA GLY A 212 -6.20 -17.36 18.52
C GLY A 212 -6.00 -18.85 18.74
N ILE A 213 -5.20 -19.24 19.76
CA ILE A 213 -5.04 -20.65 20.13
C ILE A 213 -6.30 -21.06 20.92
N PRO A 214 -7.09 -22.03 20.44
CA PRO A 214 -8.24 -22.52 21.19
C PRO A 214 -7.79 -23.05 22.55
N ASN A 215 -8.60 -22.78 23.57
CA ASN A 215 -8.37 -23.10 24.99
C ASN A 215 -8.38 -24.64 25.29
N GLU A 216 -8.27 -25.47 24.27
CA GLU A 216 -8.32 -26.94 24.37
C GLU A 216 -7.08 -27.56 25.06
N LEU A 217 -6.03 -26.77 25.31
CA LEU A 217 -4.80 -27.27 25.95
C LEU A 217 -4.68 -26.97 27.46
N GLY A 218 -5.74 -26.46 28.09
CA GLY A 218 -5.82 -26.40 29.56
C GLY A 218 -4.72 -25.61 30.30
N LEU A 219 -4.00 -24.69 29.65
CA LEU A 219 -2.86 -23.97 30.19
C LEU A 219 -3.14 -22.56 30.72
N THR A 220 -4.40 -22.13 30.79
CA THR A 220 -4.74 -20.86 31.42
C THR A 220 -5.24 -21.09 32.83
N GLY A 221 -4.31 -20.97 33.78
CA GLY A 221 -4.63 -20.84 35.20
C GLY A 221 -5.50 -19.60 35.41
N ASN A 222 -6.66 -19.80 36.01
CA ASN A 222 -7.63 -18.81 36.43
C ASN A 222 -6.96 -17.92 37.51
N ILE A 223 -6.59 -16.69 37.17
CA ILE A 223 -6.23 -15.67 38.17
C ILE A 223 -7.51 -14.93 38.51
N ASP A 224 -8.20 -15.49 39.48
CA ASP A 224 -9.34 -14.88 40.17
C ASP A 224 -8.86 -13.62 40.90
N LYS A 225 -9.35 -12.44 40.48
CA LYS A 225 -9.23 -11.22 41.27
C LYS A 225 -10.55 -10.98 41.99
N SER A 226 -10.75 -11.74 43.04
CA SER A 226 -11.65 -11.30 44.11
C SER A 226 -10.84 -10.52 45.14
N THR A 227 -11.40 -9.41 45.63
CA THR A 227 -11.13 -8.70 46.87
C THR A 227 -10.51 -7.31 46.68
N SER A 228 -11.34 -6.28 46.85
CA SER A 228 -11.44 -5.50 48.11
C SER A 228 -12.31 -4.27 47.84
N ARG A 229 -13.17 -4.11 48.66
CA ARG A 229 -13.58 -3.06 49.62
C ARG A 229 -12.88 -1.71 49.43
#